data_c2c4f0b85e69e7b905a5de6d2f323358
#
_entry.id   c2c4f0b85e69e7b905a5de6d2f323358
#
_cell.length_a   1.000
_cell.length_b   1.000
_cell.length_c   1.000
_cell.angle_alpha   90.00
_cell.angle_beta   90.00
_cell.angle_gamma   90.00
#
_symmetry.space_group_name_H-M   'P 1'
#
loop_
_entity.id
_entity.type
_entity.pdbx_description
1 polymer ?
#
loop_
_entity_poly.entity_id
_entity_poly.type
_entity_poly.pdbx_seq_one_letter_code
_entity_poly.pdbx_strand_id
1 'polypeptide(L)'
;PVSGRRGGAAAYRMRMIQLKQRLHRDLPATKVWGYHDGSTGGYPGPTIVARSGEPVAVTWVNDLRDEAGNFLKAHALPVDACLHGATSDAPRGVVHLHGGHVASKYDGQPELTLLPGAETRYEYPNQQRAATLWYHDHAVGITRLNVIMGLAGFYIVTDAEEEKLGLPSGKYDIGLAIQD
;
A
#
# COMPACT_ATOMS: atom_id res chain seq x y z
N PRO A 1 12.80 -4.67 3.01
CA PRO A 1 11.93 -5.76 3.46
C PRO A 1 11.51 -5.52 4.91
N VAL A 2 10.23 -5.51 5.16
CA VAL A 2 9.68 -5.37 6.51
C VAL A 2 9.74 -6.75 7.17
N SER A 3 10.46 -6.88 8.27
CA SER A 3 10.59 -8.13 9.03
C SER A 3 9.85 -8.02 10.35
N GLY A 4 8.75 -8.74 10.50
CA GLY A 4 8.01 -8.86 11.74
C GLY A 4 7.50 -10.28 11.95
N ARG A 5 8.30 -11.16 12.59
CA ARG A 5 7.81 -12.45 13.11
C ARG A 5 7.62 -12.35 14.62
N ARG A 6 6.39 -12.44 15.07
CA ARG A 6 6.07 -12.86 16.45
C ARG A 6 5.27 -14.15 16.33
N GLY A 7 5.82 -15.26 16.75
CA GLY A 7 5.26 -16.59 16.95
C GLY A 7 3.91 -16.87 16.26
N GLY A 8 3.91 -17.08 14.92
CA GLY A 8 2.69 -17.19 14.12
C GLY A 8 2.86 -16.49 12.77
N ALA A 9 1.75 -16.17 12.12
CA ALA A 9 1.72 -15.39 10.88
C ALA A 9 2.42 -14.04 11.05
N ALA A 10 3.20 -13.62 10.05
CA ALA A 10 3.82 -12.29 10.05
C ALA A 10 2.73 -11.22 10.15
N ALA A 11 2.92 -10.22 11.01
CA ALA A 11 1.94 -9.16 11.22
C ALA A 11 2.60 -7.79 11.06
N TYR A 12 2.00 -6.96 10.23
CA TYR A 12 2.46 -5.60 9.93
C TYR A 12 1.39 -4.58 10.30
N ARG A 13 1.82 -3.35 10.57
CA ARG A 13 0.95 -2.19 10.69
C ARG A 13 1.42 -1.14 9.69
N MET A 14 0.60 -0.85 8.70
CA MET A 14 0.91 0.04 7.59
C MET A 14 0.00 1.26 7.65
N ARG A 15 0.61 2.45 7.68
CA ARG A 15 -0.11 3.73 7.73
C ARG A 15 -0.03 4.43 6.39
N MET A 16 -1.14 4.92 5.88
CA MET A 16 -1.16 5.93 4.83
C MET A 16 -0.74 7.26 5.46
N ILE A 17 0.34 7.85 4.99
CA ILE A 17 0.86 9.12 5.53
C ILE A 17 1.08 10.14 4.42
N GLN A 18 1.04 11.41 4.77
CA GLN A 18 1.51 12.51 3.92
C GLN A 18 2.97 12.81 4.24
N LEU A 19 3.79 12.92 3.22
CA LEU A 19 5.22 13.19 3.37
C LEU A 19 5.72 14.09 2.23
N LYS A 20 6.95 14.59 2.39
CA LYS A 20 7.71 15.26 1.31
C LYS A 20 8.81 14.33 0.82
N GLN A 21 8.84 14.03 -0.46
CA GLN A 21 9.84 13.16 -1.07
C GLN A 21 10.48 13.86 -2.28
N ARG A 22 11.79 13.79 -2.37
CA ARG A 22 12.52 14.27 -3.55
C ARG A 22 12.44 13.21 -4.64
N LEU A 23 11.64 13.48 -5.66
CA LEU A 23 11.45 12.57 -6.81
C LEU A 23 12.48 12.82 -7.93
N HIS A 24 13.06 14.01 -7.97
CA HIS A 24 14.10 14.35 -8.95
C HIS A 24 15.22 15.13 -8.26
N ARG A 25 16.48 14.88 -8.65
CA ARG A 25 17.67 15.48 -8.03
C ARG A 25 17.68 17.01 -8.07
N ASP A 26 17.19 17.58 -9.18
CA ASP A 26 17.25 19.02 -9.46
C ASP A 26 15.95 19.76 -9.13
N LEU A 27 14.92 19.06 -8.61
CA LEU A 27 13.65 19.64 -8.24
C LEU A 27 13.46 19.66 -6.72
N PRO A 28 12.64 20.59 -6.20
CA PRO A 28 12.26 20.57 -4.79
C PRO A 28 11.52 19.29 -4.44
N ALA A 29 11.47 18.98 -3.13
CA ALA A 29 10.70 17.84 -2.65
C ALA A 29 9.21 18.03 -2.94
N THR A 30 8.58 16.99 -3.46
CA THR A 30 7.15 16.96 -3.78
C THR A 30 6.36 16.46 -2.57
N LYS A 31 5.21 17.06 -2.29
CA LYS A 31 4.25 16.55 -1.34
C LYS A 31 3.54 15.35 -1.97
N VAL A 32 3.69 14.18 -1.36
CA VAL A 32 3.11 12.91 -1.79
C VAL A 32 2.43 12.24 -0.61
N TRP A 33 1.65 11.21 -0.90
CA TRP A 33 1.23 10.23 0.07
C TRP A 33 2.06 8.96 -0.09
N GLY A 34 2.01 8.09 0.89
CA GLY A 34 2.71 6.81 0.83
C GLY A 34 2.35 5.92 2.00
N TYR A 35 2.80 4.69 1.93
CA TYR A 35 2.65 3.76 3.04
C TYR A 35 3.91 3.76 3.91
N HIS A 36 3.73 3.59 5.23
CA HIS A 36 4.81 3.57 6.21
C HIS A 36 4.56 2.52 7.29
N ASP A 37 5.57 1.69 7.59
CA ASP A 37 5.47 0.58 8.54
C ASP A 37 5.90 0.93 9.98
N GLY A 38 6.30 2.18 10.21
CA GLY A 38 6.87 2.66 11.47
C GLY A 38 8.38 2.85 11.42
N SER A 39 9.07 2.19 10.50
CA SER A 39 10.53 2.30 10.30
C SER A 39 10.90 2.79 8.90
N THR A 40 10.21 2.30 7.89
CA THR A 40 10.40 2.64 6.48
C THR A 40 9.09 3.02 5.83
N GLY A 41 9.17 3.80 4.77
CA GLY A 41 8.00 4.21 4.02
C GLY A 41 8.32 5.28 2.99
N GLY A 42 7.34 5.56 2.17
CA GLY A 42 7.45 6.56 1.12
C GLY A 42 6.63 6.22 -0.10
N TYR A 43 7.10 6.71 -1.22
CA TYR A 43 6.58 6.55 -2.57
C TYR A 43 7.64 5.86 -3.44
N PRO A 44 7.48 4.60 -3.85
CA PRO A 44 6.45 3.66 -3.42
C PRO A 44 6.56 3.24 -1.95
N GLY A 45 5.51 2.60 -1.43
CA GLY A 45 5.48 2.04 -0.08
C GLY A 45 6.46 0.88 0.13
N PRO A 46 6.64 0.42 1.38
CA PRO A 46 7.53 -0.69 1.69
C PRO A 46 7.16 -1.96 0.93
N THR A 47 8.16 -2.67 0.40
CA THR A 47 7.94 -3.98 -0.21
C THR A 47 7.65 -5.02 0.87
N ILE A 48 6.49 -5.66 0.78
CA ILE A 48 6.14 -6.83 1.59
C ILE A 48 6.61 -8.08 0.83
N VAL A 49 7.46 -8.88 1.47
CA VAL A 49 7.87 -10.18 0.93
C VAL A 49 7.22 -11.28 1.75
N ALA A 50 6.44 -12.12 1.09
CA ALA A 50 5.73 -13.24 1.68
C ALA A 50 6.13 -14.55 1.00
N ARG A 51 5.92 -15.66 1.68
CA ARG A 51 6.11 -16.99 1.12
C ARG A 51 4.77 -17.65 0.84
N SER A 52 4.68 -18.36 -0.28
CA SER A 52 3.49 -19.15 -0.65
C SER A 52 3.07 -20.08 0.48
N GLY A 53 1.79 -20.02 0.86
CA GLY A 53 1.22 -20.79 1.96
C GLY A 53 1.52 -20.27 3.38
N GLU A 54 2.34 -19.22 3.54
CA GLU A 54 2.59 -18.59 4.83
C GLU A 54 1.69 -17.34 4.99
N PRO A 55 0.72 -17.34 5.92
CA PRO A 55 -0.19 -16.23 6.08
C PRO A 55 0.51 -14.94 6.55
N VAL A 56 0.04 -13.82 6.04
CA VAL A 56 0.45 -12.47 6.47
C VAL A 56 -0.78 -11.68 6.88
N ALA A 57 -0.71 -11.00 8.03
CA ALA A 57 -1.73 -10.07 8.47
C ALA A 57 -1.22 -8.64 8.38
N VAL A 58 -2.03 -7.73 7.83
CA VAL A 58 -1.70 -6.30 7.76
C VAL A 58 -2.83 -5.49 8.36
N THR A 59 -2.50 -4.64 9.32
CA THR A 59 -3.41 -3.58 9.79
C THR A 59 -3.14 -2.34 8.98
N TRP A 60 -4.09 -1.95 8.14
CA TRP A 60 -4.06 -0.75 7.33
C TRP A 60 -4.68 0.41 8.08
N VAL A 61 -4.00 1.54 8.14
CA VAL A 61 -4.44 2.74 8.89
C VAL A 61 -4.45 3.93 7.96
N ASN A 62 -5.54 4.65 7.88
CA ASN A 62 -5.56 5.96 7.26
C ASN A 62 -5.07 7.00 8.28
N ASP A 63 -3.78 7.32 8.23
CA ASP A 63 -3.12 8.30 9.11
C ASP A 63 -2.66 9.55 8.32
N LEU A 64 -3.46 9.94 7.32
CA LEU A 64 -3.20 11.13 6.51
C LEU A 64 -3.38 12.39 7.36
N ARG A 65 -2.26 13.09 7.61
CA ARG A 65 -2.21 14.30 8.46
C ARG A 65 -1.52 15.46 7.76
N ASP A 66 -1.89 16.66 8.18
CA ASP A 66 -1.17 17.87 7.83
C ASP A 66 0.13 18.05 8.66
N GLU A 67 0.89 19.11 8.38
CA GLU A 67 2.14 19.40 9.09
C GLU A 67 1.92 19.77 10.58
N ALA A 68 0.72 20.14 10.97
CA ALA A 68 0.35 20.41 12.37
C ALA A 68 -0.12 19.14 13.11
N GLY A 69 -0.17 17.97 12.41
CA GLY A 69 -0.59 16.69 12.98
C GLY A 69 -2.11 16.47 12.99
N ASN A 70 -2.91 17.36 12.40
CA ASN A 70 -4.34 17.17 12.28
C ASN A 70 -4.66 16.24 11.09
N PHE A 71 -5.71 15.45 11.21
CA PHE A 71 -6.20 14.66 10.07
C PHE A 71 -6.62 15.57 8.92
N LEU A 72 -6.25 15.16 7.70
CA LEU A 72 -6.62 15.90 6.50
C LEU A 72 -8.15 15.93 6.35
N LYS A 73 -8.68 17.11 6.01
CA LYS A 73 -10.10 17.36 5.80
C LYS A 73 -10.47 17.47 4.31
N ALA A 74 -9.48 17.38 3.43
CA ALA A 74 -9.67 17.43 1.99
C ALA A 74 -8.56 16.67 1.27
N HIS A 75 -8.85 16.19 0.07
CA HIS A 75 -7.85 15.60 -0.82
C HIS A 75 -6.86 16.66 -1.29
N ALA A 76 -5.58 16.27 -1.49
CA ALA A 76 -4.53 17.17 -1.95
C ALA A 76 -4.69 17.59 -3.43
N LEU A 77 -5.38 16.76 -4.22
CA LEU A 77 -5.71 17.02 -5.62
C LEU A 77 -7.20 17.37 -5.79
N PRO A 78 -7.57 18.06 -6.86
CA PRO A 78 -8.99 18.31 -7.18
C PRO A 78 -9.77 17.00 -7.35
N VAL A 79 -10.88 16.88 -6.65
CA VAL A 79 -11.80 15.73 -6.73
C VAL A 79 -13.03 16.13 -7.53
N ASP A 80 -13.38 15.32 -8.53
CA ASP A 80 -14.64 15.45 -9.23
C ASP A 80 -15.76 14.79 -8.40
N ALA A 81 -16.49 15.61 -7.65
CA ALA A 81 -17.57 15.14 -6.78
C ALA A 81 -18.81 14.60 -7.56
N CYS A 82 -18.84 14.71 -8.89
CA CYS A 82 -19.86 14.06 -9.71
C CYS A 82 -19.65 12.54 -9.85
N LEU A 83 -18.44 12.05 -9.57
CA LEU A 83 -18.16 10.63 -9.61
C LEU A 83 -18.72 9.94 -8.36
N HIS A 84 -19.33 8.78 -8.54
CA HIS A 84 -19.84 7.98 -7.44
C HIS A 84 -18.72 7.67 -6.43
N GLY A 85 -18.99 7.90 -5.15
CA GLY A 85 -18.05 7.68 -4.05
C GLY A 85 -16.93 8.72 -3.93
N ALA A 86 -16.75 9.62 -4.89
CA ALA A 86 -15.79 10.69 -4.79
C ALA A 86 -16.36 11.82 -3.93
N THR A 87 -15.76 12.08 -2.78
CA THR A 87 -16.10 13.22 -1.93
C THR A 87 -14.85 14.01 -1.60
N SER A 88 -15.00 15.32 -1.43
CA SER A 88 -13.89 16.23 -1.12
C SER A 88 -13.71 16.50 0.37
N ASP A 89 -14.59 16.00 1.22
CA ASP A 89 -14.69 16.31 2.65
C ASP A 89 -13.66 15.60 3.53
N ALA A 90 -13.07 14.50 3.03
CA ALA A 90 -11.93 13.83 3.67
C ALA A 90 -11.24 12.88 2.68
N PRO A 91 -9.92 12.75 2.72
CA PRO A 91 -9.22 11.78 1.89
C PRO A 91 -9.40 10.38 2.45
N ARG A 92 -10.34 9.64 1.87
CA ARG A 92 -10.61 8.25 2.23
C ARG A 92 -9.73 7.31 1.41
N GLY A 93 -9.45 6.14 1.94
CA GLY A 93 -8.67 5.12 1.25
C GLY A 93 -9.09 3.72 1.64
N VAL A 94 -8.82 2.75 0.79
CA VAL A 94 -8.96 1.33 1.07
C VAL A 94 -7.88 0.58 0.31
N VAL A 95 -7.25 -0.41 0.92
CA VAL A 95 -6.13 -1.10 0.29
C VAL A 95 -6.59 -2.40 -0.36
N HIS A 96 -6.27 -2.56 -1.64
CA HIS A 96 -6.46 -3.78 -2.40
C HIS A 96 -5.10 -4.45 -2.67
N LEU A 97 -5.01 -5.77 -2.49
CA LEU A 97 -3.86 -6.57 -2.94
C LEU A 97 -4.13 -7.07 -4.35
N HIS A 98 -3.62 -6.36 -5.35
CA HIS A 98 -3.84 -6.64 -6.75
C HIS A 98 -3.16 -7.93 -7.18
N GLY A 99 -3.96 -8.87 -7.67
CA GLY A 99 -3.51 -10.22 -8.02
C GLY A 99 -3.45 -11.18 -6.83
N GLY A 100 -3.83 -10.74 -5.63
CA GLY A 100 -3.89 -11.58 -4.44
C GLY A 100 -5.07 -12.55 -4.47
N HIS A 101 -4.83 -13.82 -4.16
CA HIS A 101 -5.88 -14.81 -3.96
C HIS A 101 -6.37 -14.73 -2.51
N VAL A 102 -7.33 -13.84 -2.27
CA VAL A 102 -7.80 -13.48 -0.93
C VAL A 102 -9.33 -13.58 -0.80
N ALA A 103 -9.81 -13.71 0.42
CA ALA A 103 -11.25 -13.67 0.68
C ALA A 103 -11.80 -12.25 0.45
N SER A 104 -13.01 -12.13 -0.09
CA SER A 104 -13.65 -10.85 -0.45
C SER A 104 -13.62 -9.81 0.69
N LYS A 105 -13.78 -10.23 1.96
CA LYS A 105 -13.71 -9.33 3.13
C LYS A 105 -12.33 -8.69 3.37
N TYR A 106 -11.28 -9.21 2.75
CA TYR A 106 -9.90 -8.74 2.87
C TYR A 106 -9.36 -8.16 1.54
N ASP A 107 -10.22 -8.05 0.53
CA ASP A 107 -9.85 -7.70 -0.83
C ASP A 107 -9.79 -6.18 -1.08
N GLY A 108 -10.21 -5.38 -0.11
CA GLY A 108 -10.25 -3.93 -0.28
C GLY A 108 -11.39 -3.49 -1.19
N GLN A 109 -12.62 -3.86 -0.82
CA GLN A 109 -13.82 -3.46 -1.58
C GLN A 109 -13.90 -1.94 -1.70
N PRO A 110 -14.12 -1.37 -2.89
CA PRO A 110 -13.98 0.05 -3.18
C PRO A 110 -14.82 0.99 -2.31
N GLU A 111 -15.95 0.52 -1.83
CA GLU A 111 -16.90 1.30 -1.03
C GLU A 111 -16.63 1.21 0.48
N LEU A 112 -15.83 0.23 0.92
CA LEU A 112 -15.48 0.04 2.34
C LEU A 112 -14.23 0.86 2.72
N THR A 113 -14.30 2.15 2.49
CA THR A 113 -13.18 3.07 2.67
C THR A 113 -12.96 3.46 4.13
N LEU A 114 -11.71 3.71 4.48
CA LEU A 114 -11.28 4.23 5.76
C LEU A 114 -11.18 5.75 5.69
N LEU A 115 -11.86 6.46 6.56
CA LEU A 115 -11.63 7.88 6.81
C LEU A 115 -10.32 8.09 7.59
N PRO A 116 -9.71 9.27 7.55
CA PRO A 116 -8.55 9.58 8.39
C PRO A 116 -8.81 9.26 9.86
N GLY A 117 -7.90 8.51 10.48
CA GLY A 117 -8.01 7.98 11.83
C GLY A 117 -8.58 6.58 11.94
N ALA A 118 -9.21 6.04 10.89
CA ALA A 118 -9.75 4.68 10.88
C ALA A 118 -8.71 3.64 10.47
N GLU A 119 -8.93 2.39 10.86
CA GLU A 119 -8.09 1.25 10.49
C GLU A 119 -8.91 0.00 10.21
N THR A 120 -8.31 -0.92 9.46
CA THR A 120 -8.84 -2.26 9.21
C THR A 120 -7.70 -3.28 9.20
N ARG A 121 -8.02 -4.54 9.53
CA ARG A 121 -7.07 -5.64 9.47
C ARG A 121 -7.45 -6.61 8.37
N TYR A 122 -6.50 -6.89 7.49
CA TYR A 122 -6.63 -7.91 6.44
C TYR A 122 -5.70 -9.08 6.70
N GLU A 123 -6.12 -10.25 6.23
CA GLU A 123 -5.37 -11.50 6.32
C GLU A 123 -5.17 -12.08 4.93
N TYR A 124 -3.92 -12.19 4.51
CA TYR A 124 -3.51 -12.70 3.22
C TYR A 124 -2.97 -14.12 3.41
N PRO A 125 -3.69 -15.16 2.93
CA PRO A 125 -3.27 -16.55 3.14
C PRO A 125 -2.08 -16.94 2.26
N ASN A 126 -1.77 -16.17 1.22
CA ASN A 126 -0.70 -16.41 0.24
C ASN A 126 -0.78 -17.80 -0.43
N GLN A 127 -1.97 -18.36 -0.54
CA GLN A 127 -2.18 -19.67 -1.20
C GLN A 127 -2.19 -19.51 -2.72
N GLN A 128 -1.05 -19.10 -3.26
CA GLN A 128 -0.84 -18.91 -4.70
C GLN A 128 0.65 -19.11 -5.02
N ARG A 129 0.98 -19.23 -6.30
CA ARG A 129 2.36 -19.36 -6.79
C ARG A 129 3.15 -18.08 -6.55
N ALA A 130 4.48 -18.20 -6.62
CA ALA A 130 5.38 -17.05 -6.65
C ALA A 130 4.94 -16.05 -7.73
N ALA A 131 4.86 -14.78 -7.35
CA ALA A 131 4.47 -13.69 -8.24
C ALA A 131 4.87 -12.33 -7.66
N THR A 132 5.13 -11.39 -8.55
CA THR A 132 5.22 -9.97 -8.21
C THR A 132 3.82 -9.37 -8.27
N LEU A 133 3.26 -9.10 -7.08
CA LEU A 133 2.00 -8.41 -6.90
C LEU A 133 2.25 -6.97 -6.43
N TRP A 134 1.19 -6.21 -6.28
CA TRP A 134 1.26 -4.88 -5.67
C TRP A 134 0.01 -4.61 -4.83
N TYR A 135 0.16 -3.80 -3.81
CA TYR A 135 -0.95 -3.28 -3.03
C TYR A 135 -1.12 -1.80 -3.33
N HIS A 136 -2.35 -1.36 -3.43
CA HIS A 136 -2.64 0.03 -3.77
C HIS A 136 -3.99 0.47 -3.24
N ASP A 137 -4.23 1.78 -3.24
CA ASP A 137 -5.56 2.30 -2.93
C ASP A 137 -6.59 1.89 -3.98
N HIS A 138 -7.79 1.58 -3.53
CA HIS A 138 -8.91 1.16 -4.39
C HIS A 138 -10.21 1.92 -4.09
N ALA A 139 -10.16 3.07 -3.41
CA ALA A 139 -11.35 3.84 -3.05
C ALA A 139 -12.13 4.28 -4.29
N VAL A 140 -13.43 3.95 -4.32
CA VAL A 140 -14.30 4.26 -5.46
C VAL A 140 -14.29 5.75 -5.79
N GLY A 141 -14.21 6.06 -7.08
CA GLY A 141 -14.21 7.44 -7.61
C GLY A 141 -12.89 8.20 -7.47
N ILE A 142 -11.98 7.80 -6.57
CA ILE A 142 -10.72 8.51 -6.31
C ILE A 142 -9.46 7.63 -6.36
N THR A 143 -9.58 6.35 -6.74
CA THR A 143 -8.44 5.42 -6.84
C THR A 143 -7.28 6.03 -7.61
N ARG A 144 -7.53 6.60 -8.80
CA ARG A 144 -6.49 7.23 -9.62
C ARG A 144 -5.77 8.36 -8.87
N LEU A 145 -6.52 9.19 -8.15
CA LEU A 145 -5.94 10.32 -7.41
C LEU A 145 -5.08 9.82 -6.24
N ASN A 146 -5.56 8.82 -5.50
CA ASN A 146 -4.84 8.23 -4.38
C ASN A 146 -3.57 7.51 -4.83
N VAL A 147 -3.63 6.77 -5.95
CA VAL A 147 -2.46 6.07 -6.51
C VAL A 147 -1.43 7.06 -7.05
N ILE A 148 -1.85 8.11 -7.78
CA ILE A 148 -0.91 9.12 -8.28
C ILE A 148 -0.28 9.94 -7.15
N MET A 149 -0.97 10.08 -6.01
CA MET A 149 -0.39 10.67 -4.81
C MET A 149 0.69 9.78 -4.16
N GLY A 150 0.72 8.45 -4.46
CA GLY A 150 1.76 7.53 -3.99
C GLY A 150 1.26 6.33 -3.18
N LEU A 151 -0.07 6.10 -3.09
CA LEU A 151 -0.60 4.97 -2.34
C LEU A 151 -0.51 3.66 -3.14
N ALA A 152 0.73 3.19 -3.34
CA ALA A 152 1.07 1.91 -3.95
C ALA A 152 2.38 1.34 -3.39
N GLY A 153 2.54 0.02 -3.42
CA GLY A 153 3.78 -0.67 -3.02
C GLY A 153 3.80 -2.11 -3.51
N PHE A 154 4.98 -2.72 -3.54
CA PHE A 154 5.15 -4.10 -3.96
C PHE A 154 4.73 -5.10 -2.89
N TYR A 155 4.11 -6.19 -3.36
CA TYR A 155 3.89 -7.40 -2.57
C TYR A 155 4.43 -8.59 -3.36
N ILE A 156 5.51 -9.20 -2.87
CA ILE A 156 6.22 -10.27 -3.57
C ILE A 156 5.92 -11.57 -2.85
N VAL A 157 5.35 -12.52 -3.59
CA VAL A 157 5.19 -13.90 -3.10
C VAL A 157 6.30 -14.74 -3.70
N THR A 158 7.05 -15.43 -2.84
CA THR A 158 8.09 -16.39 -3.23
C THR A 158 7.64 -17.84 -2.96
N ASP A 159 8.20 -18.80 -3.64
CA ASP A 159 7.96 -20.22 -3.38
C ASP A 159 9.18 -21.10 -3.67
N ALA A 160 9.08 -22.38 -3.31
CA ALA A 160 10.17 -23.33 -3.50
C ALA A 160 10.44 -23.67 -4.98
N GLU A 161 9.49 -23.46 -5.86
CA GLU A 161 9.69 -23.71 -7.31
C GLU A 161 10.51 -22.58 -7.93
N GLU A 162 10.22 -21.35 -7.58
CA GLU A 162 11.00 -20.19 -8.00
C GLU A 162 12.45 -20.27 -7.48
N GLU A 163 12.64 -20.67 -6.21
CA GLU A 163 13.97 -20.82 -5.61
C GLU A 163 14.87 -21.82 -6.39
N LYS A 164 14.28 -22.87 -6.96
CA LYS A 164 15.02 -23.88 -7.78
C LYS A 164 15.52 -23.35 -9.12
N LEU A 165 14.96 -22.24 -9.61
CA LEU A 165 15.33 -21.66 -10.91
C LEU A 165 16.70 -20.99 -10.88
N GLY A 166 17.27 -20.72 -9.70
CA GLY A 166 18.56 -20.05 -9.53
C GLY A 166 18.59 -18.63 -10.10
N LEU A 167 17.46 -17.92 -10.06
CA LEU A 167 17.36 -16.54 -10.52
C LEU A 167 18.26 -15.61 -9.69
N PRO A 168 18.73 -14.49 -10.25
CA PRO A 168 19.42 -13.48 -9.49
C PRO A 168 18.61 -13.03 -8.28
N SER A 169 19.26 -12.85 -7.13
CA SER A 169 18.60 -12.52 -5.87
C SER A 169 19.35 -11.48 -5.05
N GLY A 170 18.79 -11.04 -3.94
CA GLY A 170 19.38 -10.04 -3.05
C GLY A 170 19.58 -8.71 -3.75
N LYS A 171 20.81 -8.20 -3.84
CA LYS A 171 21.10 -6.91 -4.47
C LYS A 171 20.84 -6.83 -5.99
N TYR A 172 20.58 -7.97 -6.62
CA TYR A 172 20.28 -8.07 -8.05
C TYR A 172 18.78 -8.23 -8.33
N ASP A 173 17.96 -8.29 -7.28
CA ASP A 173 16.50 -8.37 -7.37
C ASP A 173 15.91 -7.01 -6.97
N ILE A 174 15.61 -6.19 -7.97
CA ILE A 174 15.21 -4.80 -7.79
C ILE A 174 13.83 -4.59 -8.41
N GLY A 175 12.82 -4.31 -7.57
CA GLY A 175 11.49 -3.91 -8.02
C GLY A 175 11.53 -2.49 -8.61
N LEU A 176 11.06 -2.34 -9.86
CA LEU A 176 10.94 -1.06 -10.53
C LEU A 176 9.47 -0.74 -10.78
N ALA A 177 8.97 0.34 -10.19
CA ALA A 177 7.66 0.90 -10.48
C ALA A 177 7.82 2.08 -11.46
N ILE A 178 7.07 2.04 -12.57
CA ILE A 178 7.03 3.13 -13.55
C ILE A 178 5.70 3.85 -13.36
N GLN A 179 5.79 5.15 -13.13
CA GLN A 179 4.62 6.00 -12.90
C GLN A 179 4.90 7.39 -13.47
N ASP A 180 3.87 8.03 -14.05
CA ASP A 180 3.89 9.40 -14.56
C ASP A 180 3.59 10.44 -13.48
#